data_3a7241fe76aa1ef0ccf3f6ca5aa73f60
#
_entry.id   3a7241fe76aa1ef0ccf3f6ca5aa73f60
#
_cell.length_a   1.000
_cell.length_b   1.000
_cell.length_c   1.000
_cell.angle_alpha   90.00
_cell.angle_beta   90.00
_cell.angle_gamma   90.00
#
_symmetry.space_group_name_H-M   'P 1'
#
loop_
_entity.id
_entity.type
_entity.pdbx_description
1 polymer ?
#
loop_
_entity_poly.entity_id
_entity_poly.type
_entity_poly.pdbx_seq_one_letter_code
_entity_poly.pdbx_strand_id
1 'polypeptide(L)'
;MPLKKVLAKASAQFNGKHPLGALMTAAIVNIQQTDFAFQNSGGIRIGMLPKGDITLEDVYLLDPFGNSIIGYEMTPEEIRTLLKNSYRKGDKSVELIPAGLQYTIYTHHNKVTRIKVTDSTGQTLDENKRYRVGMNSYIASSYQFDKSLPHQEMPIKAVDGLIKYLNQQQVILPHNQQRGIIVEE
;
A
#
# COMPACT_ATOMS: atom_id res chain seq x y z
N MET A 1 9.52 -21.62 -12.85
CA MET A 1 10.42 -21.40 -11.69
C MET A 1 10.00 -22.32 -10.55
N PRO A 2 10.91 -22.96 -9.81
CA PRO A 2 10.53 -23.77 -8.66
C PRO A 2 9.99 -22.87 -7.55
N LEU A 3 8.78 -23.20 -7.04
CA LEU A 3 8.08 -22.42 -6.00
C LEU A 3 8.90 -22.26 -4.71
N LYS A 4 9.78 -23.21 -4.41
CA LYS A 4 10.68 -23.18 -3.23
C LYS A 4 11.93 -22.32 -3.40
N LYS A 5 12.06 -21.57 -4.53
CA LYS A 5 13.14 -20.61 -4.70
C LYS A 5 13.06 -19.55 -3.62
N VAL A 6 14.12 -19.38 -2.83
CA VAL A 6 14.26 -18.31 -1.84
C VAL A 6 14.55 -16.99 -2.57
N LEU A 7 13.82 -15.95 -2.19
CA LEU A 7 13.92 -14.59 -2.76
C LEU A 7 14.60 -13.63 -1.78
N ALA A 8 14.29 -13.75 -0.48
CA ALA A 8 14.82 -12.91 0.59
C ALA A 8 14.70 -13.62 1.93
N LYS A 9 15.16 -12.97 3.01
CA LYS A 9 14.95 -13.43 4.39
C LYS A 9 14.18 -12.39 5.20
N ALA A 10 13.14 -12.82 5.91
CA ALA A 10 12.50 -12.04 6.94
C ALA A 10 13.33 -12.10 8.23
N SER A 11 13.80 -10.95 8.72
CA SER A 11 14.58 -10.85 9.94
C SER A 11 13.74 -11.11 11.21
N ALA A 12 12.42 -10.89 11.10
CA ALA A 12 11.41 -11.19 12.11
C ALA A 12 10.09 -11.58 11.42
N GLN A 13 9.16 -12.13 12.18
CA GLN A 13 7.85 -12.53 11.67
C GLN A 13 7.00 -11.29 11.31
N PHE A 14 6.32 -11.36 10.16
CA PHE A 14 5.30 -10.40 9.74
C PHE A 14 3.93 -10.89 10.23
N ASN A 15 3.30 -10.18 11.14
CA ASN A 15 2.00 -10.53 11.71
C ASN A 15 0.91 -9.56 11.25
N GLY A 16 -0.11 -10.12 10.62
CA GLY A 16 -1.28 -9.38 10.17
C GLY A 16 -1.07 -8.61 8.86
N LYS A 17 -2.15 -8.05 8.37
CA LYS A 17 -2.20 -7.39 7.07
C LYS A 17 -1.36 -6.12 7.00
N HIS A 18 -1.20 -5.41 8.12
CA HIS A 18 -0.50 -4.12 8.10
C HIS A 18 0.98 -4.25 7.70
N PRO A 19 1.84 -5.06 8.38
CA PRO A 19 3.23 -5.20 7.96
C PRO A 19 3.38 -5.87 6.58
N LEU A 20 2.48 -6.78 6.20
CA LEU A 20 2.47 -7.40 4.87
C LEU A 20 2.11 -6.39 3.78
N GLY A 21 1.12 -5.53 4.02
CA GLY A 21 0.78 -4.44 3.12
C GLY A 21 1.90 -3.39 3.02
N ALA A 22 2.58 -3.09 4.13
CA ALA A 22 3.73 -2.20 4.14
C ALA A 22 4.89 -2.75 3.28
N LEU A 23 5.10 -4.07 3.27
CA LEU A 23 6.07 -4.72 2.38
C LEU A 23 5.66 -4.54 0.91
N MET A 24 4.40 -4.78 0.57
CA MET A 24 3.89 -4.65 -0.80
C MET A 24 3.96 -3.20 -1.30
N THR A 25 3.59 -2.22 -0.47
CA THR A 25 3.67 -0.80 -0.82
C THR A 25 5.11 -0.30 -0.95
N ALA A 26 6.03 -0.80 -0.12
CA ALA A 26 7.46 -0.50 -0.26
C ALA A 26 8.01 -1.00 -1.61
N ALA A 27 7.57 -2.16 -2.07
CA ALA A 27 7.91 -2.67 -3.40
C ALA A 27 7.38 -1.76 -4.52
N ILE A 28 6.13 -1.28 -4.42
CA ILE A 28 5.55 -0.35 -5.40
C ILE A 28 6.35 0.96 -5.46
N VAL A 29 6.66 1.58 -4.31
CA VAL A 29 7.46 2.81 -4.24
C VAL A 29 8.83 2.60 -4.89
N ASN A 30 9.51 1.50 -4.57
CA ASN A 30 10.83 1.20 -5.11
C ASN A 30 10.82 1.01 -6.62
N ILE A 31 9.87 0.23 -7.14
CA ILE A 31 9.80 -0.14 -8.56
C ILE A 31 9.34 1.03 -9.44
N GLN A 32 8.39 1.83 -8.97
CA GLN A 32 7.83 2.96 -9.72
C GLN A 32 8.50 4.30 -9.43
N GLN A 33 9.38 4.37 -8.43
CA GLN A 33 9.97 5.65 -7.98
C GLN A 33 8.87 6.68 -7.65
N THR A 34 7.81 6.23 -6.95
CA THR A 34 6.71 7.10 -6.53
C THR A 34 7.00 7.74 -5.16
N ASP A 35 6.37 8.90 -4.89
CA ASP A 35 6.45 9.54 -3.58
C ASP A 35 5.69 8.70 -2.53
N PHE A 36 4.53 8.18 -2.92
CA PHE A 36 3.62 7.41 -2.07
C PHE A 36 3.11 6.17 -2.77
N ALA A 37 2.63 5.20 -2.00
CA ALA A 37 1.91 4.06 -2.54
C ALA A 37 0.81 3.57 -1.60
N PHE A 38 -0.19 2.87 -2.16
CA PHE A 38 -1.27 2.22 -1.43
C PHE A 38 -1.43 0.76 -1.83
N GLN A 39 -1.70 -0.09 -0.83
CA GLN A 39 -2.14 -1.47 -0.97
C GLN A 39 -3.48 -1.64 -0.25
N ASN A 40 -4.47 -2.22 -0.92
CA ASN A 40 -5.75 -2.53 -0.28
C ASN A 40 -5.64 -3.79 0.61
N SER A 41 -6.27 -3.74 1.78
CA SER A 41 -6.23 -4.82 2.77
C SER A 41 -6.80 -6.15 2.24
N GLY A 42 -7.81 -6.07 1.37
CA GLY A 42 -8.41 -7.23 0.69
C GLY A 42 -7.47 -7.93 -0.30
N GLY A 43 -6.47 -7.23 -0.83
CA GLY A 43 -5.44 -7.77 -1.72
C GLY A 43 -4.34 -8.56 -1.01
N ILE A 44 -4.35 -8.60 0.33
CA ILE A 44 -3.38 -9.34 1.15
C ILE A 44 -4.02 -10.66 1.57
N ARG A 45 -3.57 -11.78 1.01
CA ARG A 45 -4.27 -13.07 1.14
C ARG A 45 -3.78 -14.00 2.23
N ILE A 46 -2.62 -13.71 2.82
CA ILE A 46 -2.11 -14.43 4.00
C ILE A 46 -2.11 -13.51 5.23
N GLY A 47 -2.20 -14.11 6.42
CA GLY A 47 -2.19 -13.37 7.69
C GLY A 47 -0.79 -13.23 8.30
N MET A 48 0.20 -13.95 7.79
CA MET A 48 1.52 -14.03 8.39
C MET A 48 2.57 -14.50 7.38
N LEU A 49 3.79 -13.95 7.50
CA LEU A 49 5.02 -14.56 6.97
C LEU A 49 5.95 -14.86 8.14
N PRO A 50 6.45 -16.10 8.29
CA PRO A 50 7.35 -16.45 9.39
C PRO A 50 8.71 -15.75 9.23
N LYS A 51 9.45 -15.66 10.33
CA LYS A 51 10.88 -15.33 10.28
C LYS A 51 11.63 -16.41 9.50
N GLY A 52 12.59 -16.02 8.67
CA GLY A 52 13.40 -16.93 7.87
C GLY A 52 13.23 -16.69 6.36
N ASP A 53 13.39 -17.74 5.59
CA ASP A 53 13.36 -17.63 4.13
C ASP A 53 11.97 -17.28 3.62
N ILE A 54 11.91 -16.32 2.69
CA ILE A 54 10.74 -15.97 1.91
C ILE A 54 10.91 -16.57 0.53
N THR A 55 9.99 -17.45 0.18
CA THR A 55 10.02 -18.17 -1.09
C THR A 55 9.11 -17.55 -2.15
N LEU A 56 9.27 -17.98 -3.38
CA LEU A 56 8.37 -17.60 -4.48
C LEU A 56 6.92 -18.05 -4.20
N GLU A 57 6.73 -19.20 -3.53
CA GLU A 57 5.41 -19.68 -3.11
C GLU A 57 4.74 -18.71 -2.13
N ASP A 58 5.49 -18.22 -1.13
CA ASP A 58 4.97 -17.25 -0.15
C ASP A 58 4.48 -15.97 -0.82
N VAL A 59 5.19 -15.50 -1.84
CA VAL A 59 4.80 -14.30 -2.59
C VAL A 59 3.52 -14.54 -3.41
N TYR A 60 3.38 -15.68 -4.07
CA TYR A 60 2.13 -16.00 -4.78
C TYR A 60 0.95 -16.26 -3.85
N LEU A 61 1.20 -16.78 -2.64
CA LEU A 61 0.16 -16.90 -1.61
C LEU A 61 -0.24 -15.52 -1.05
N LEU A 62 0.71 -14.60 -0.91
CA LEU A 62 0.47 -13.24 -0.44
C LEU A 62 -0.33 -12.41 -1.45
N ASP A 63 0.06 -12.43 -2.74
CA ASP A 63 -0.58 -11.72 -3.85
C ASP A 63 -0.87 -12.68 -5.02
N PRO A 64 -1.98 -13.42 -4.98
CA PRO A 64 -2.37 -14.33 -6.06
C PRO A 64 -3.02 -13.62 -7.26
N PHE A 65 -3.18 -12.31 -7.20
CA PHE A 65 -3.87 -11.52 -8.21
C PHE A 65 -2.92 -11.10 -9.33
N GLY A 66 -3.40 -11.04 -10.54
CA GLY A 66 -2.61 -10.57 -11.67
C GLY A 66 -2.64 -9.04 -11.86
N ASN A 67 -2.75 -8.26 -10.78
CA ASN A 67 -2.81 -6.81 -10.85
C ASN A 67 -1.55 -6.21 -11.46
N SER A 68 -1.70 -5.20 -12.33
CA SER A 68 -0.62 -4.30 -12.72
C SER A 68 -0.39 -3.20 -11.66
N ILE A 69 0.71 -2.48 -11.79
CA ILE A 69 1.00 -1.30 -10.97
C ILE A 69 0.72 -0.05 -11.80
N ILE A 70 -0.03 0.89 -11.22
CA ILE A 70 -0.38 2.16 -11.86
C ILE A 70 0.08 3.30 -10.96
N GLY A 71 0.78 4.29 -11.53
CA GLY A 71 1.16 5.53 -10.86
C GLY A 71 0.30 6.68 -11.34
N TYR A 72 -0.37 7.37 -10.42
CA TYR A 72 -1.13 8.59 -10.65
C TYR A 72 -0.39 9.81 -10.15
N GLU A 73 -0.58 10.95 -10.80
CA GLU A 73 -0.17 12.26 -10.27
C GLU A 73 -1.35 12.89 -9.53
N MET A 74 -1.26 12.99 -8.20
CA MET A 74 -2.36 13.41 -7.33
C MET A 74 -1.94 14.59 -6.44
N THR A 75 -2.83 15.57 -6.29
CA THR A 75 -2.73 16.58 -5.24
C THR A 75 -3.09 15.99 -3.87
N PRO A 76 -2.75 16.64 -2.75
CA PRO A 76 -3.19 16.20 -1.42
C PRO A 76 -4.72 16.08 -1.30
N GLU A 77 -5.50 16.92 -1.96
CA GLU A 77 -6.97 16.84 -1.96
C GLU A 77 -7.48 15.61 -2.71
N GLU A 78 -6.86 15.25 -3.84
CA GLU A 78 -7.20 14.04 -4.60
C GLU A 78 -6.83 12.76 -3.81
N ILE A 79 -5.72 12.78 -3.05
CA ILE A 79 -5.35 11.72 -2.12
C ILE A 79 -6.40 11.60 -0.99
N ARG A 80 -6.82 12.71 -0.38
CA ARG A 80 -7.89 12.72 0.64
C ARG A 80 -9.20 12.17 0.09
N THR A 81 -9.55 12.50 -1.14
CA THR A 81 -10.74 11.97 -1.82
C THR A 81 -10.67 10.45 -1.99
N LEU A 82 -9.54 9.90 -2.43
CA LEU A 82 -9.32 8.46 -2.49
C LEU A 82 -9.47 7.80 -1.11
N LEU A 83 -8.84 8.38 -0.09
CA LEU A 83 -8.92 7.88 1.29
C LEU A 83 -10.34 7.95 1.86
N LYS A 84 -11.08 9.04 1.61
CA LYS A 84 -12.49 9.19 2.01
C LYS A 84 -13.36 8.08 1.40
N ASN A 85 -13.16 7.80 0.12
CA ASN A 85 -13.93 6.81 -0.61
C ASN A 85 -13.47 5.36 -0.31
N SER A 86 -12.33 5.18 0.34
CA SER A 86 -11.89 3.88 0.87
C SER A 86 -12.50 3.55 2.24
N TYR A 87 -13.03 4.55 2.97
CA TYR A 87 -13.63 4.31 4.29
C TYR A 87 -14.91 3.51 4.18
N ARG A 88 -14.99 2.41 4.93
CA ARG A 88 -16.18 1.58 5.04
C ARG A 88 -16.88 1.88 6.37
N LYS A 89 -18.15 2.28 6.28
CA LYS A 89 -18.96 2.61 7.44
C LYS A 89 -18.97 1.48 8.47
N GLY A 90 -18.62 1.79 9.70
CA GLY A 90 -18.57 0.84 10.80
C GLY A 90 -17.30 -0.03 10.84
N ASP A 91 -16.40 0.09 9.87
CA ASP A 91 -15.11 -0.58 9.90
C ASP A 91 -14.15 0.17 10.80
N LYS A 92 -13.43 -0.55 11.68
CA LYS A 92 -12.42 0.03 12.57
C LYS A 92 -11.01 -0.08 12.03
N SER A 93 -10.85 -0.71 10.86
CA SER A 93 -9.58 -0.89 10.19
C SER A 93 -9.50 -0.08 8.91
N VAL A 94 -8.30 0.39 8.59
CA VAL A 94 -8.06 1.08 7.32
C VAL A 94 -8.07 0.08 6.16
N GLU A 95 -8.69 0.46 5.06
CA GLU A 95 -8.70 -0.34 3.83
C GLU A 95 -7.43 -0.18 3.02
N LEU A 96 -6.84 1.03 3.00
CA LEU A 96 -5.63 1.34 2.24
C LEU A 96 -4.42 1.47 3.16
N ILE A 97 -3.45 0.58 3.00
CA ILE A 97 -2.18 0.58 3.73
C ILE A 97 -1.18 1.42 2.93
N PRO A 98 -0.63 2.50 3.53
CA PRO A 98 0.21 3.43 2.81
C PRO A 98 1.71 3.12 2.93
N ALA A 99 2.50 3.61 1.94
CA ALA A 99 3.93 3.86 2.08
C ALA A 99 4.25 5.30 1.68
N GLY A 100 5.29 5.88 2.30
CA GLY A 100 5.76 7.25 2.07
C GLY A 100 4.93 8.33 2.77
N LEU A 101 3.67 8.05 3.14
CA LEU A 101 2.80 8.97 3.85
C LEU A 101 2.16 8.34 5.09
N GLN A 102 1.56 9.19 5.92
CA GLN A 102 0.71 8.83 7.03
C GLN A 102 -0.63 9.54 6.90
N TYR A 103 -1.71 8.90 7.34
CA TYR A 103 -3.02 9.54 7.32
C TYR A 103 -3.88 9.16 8.53
N THR A 104 -4.79 10.05 8.89
CA THR A 104 -5.84 9.82 9.89
C THR A 104 -7.19 10.17 9.28
N ILE A 105 -8.12 9.21 9.29
CA ILE A 105 -9.52 9.43 8.96
C ILE A 105 -10.26 9.70 10.27
N TYR A 106 -10.77 10.90 10.46
CA TYR A 106 -11.62 11.27 11.57
C TYR A 106 -13.07 11.02 11.21
N THR A 107 -13.80 10.41 12.14
CA THR A 107 -15.20 10.04 11.94
C THR A 107 -16.07 10.51 13.11
N HIS A 108 -17.32 10.83 12.83
CA HIS A 108 -18.35 11.09 13.84
C HIS A 108 -19.64 10.36 13.41
N HIS A 109 -20.18 9.52 14.27
CA HIS A 109 -21.33 8.66 13.96
C HIS A 109 -21.14 7.88 12.63
N ASN A 110 -19.96 7.26 12.44
CA ASN A 110 -19.58 6.52 11.23
C ASN A 110 -19.59 7.36 9.93
N LYS A 111 -19.44 8.67 10.03
CA LYS A 111 -19.27 9.56 8.86
C LYS A 111 -17.91 10.22 8.94
N VAL A 112 -17.21 10.24 7.81
CA VAL A 112 -15.93 10.94 7.72
C VAL A 112 -16.15 12.44 7.87
N THR A 113 -15.51 13.04 8.86
CA THR A 113 -15.56 14.48 9.15
C THR A 113 -14.35 15.20 8.58
N ARG A 114 -13.17 14.56 8.68
CA ARG A 114 -11.90 15.14 8.28
C ARG A 114 -10.89 14.05 7.95
N ILE A 115 -9.97 14.35 7.03
CA ILE A 115 -8.81 13.50 6.75
C ILE A 115 -7.55 14.33 6.84
N LYS A 116 -6.62 13.91 7.71
CA LYS A 116 -5.28 14.46 7.80
C LYS A 116 -4.33 13.56 7.04
N VAL A 117 -3.49 14.17 6.19
CA VAL A 117 -2.42 13.48 5.47
C VAL A 117 -1.11 14.22 5.69
N THR A 118 -0.06 13.48 5.99
CA THR A 118 1.31 13.99 6.14
C THR A 118 2.28 13.07 5.41
N ASP A 119 3.49 13.54 5.16
CA ASP A 119 4.55 12.64 4.71
C ASP A 119 5.00 11.68 5.83
N SER A 120 5.97 10.82 5.54
CA SER A 120 6.49 9.83 6.50
C SER A 120 7.20 10.47 7.70
N THR A 121 7.59 11.75 7.63
CA THR A 121 8.21 12.52 8.73
C THR A 121 7.19 13.26 9.59
N GLY A 122 5.91 13.28 9.18
CA GLY A 122 4.83 13.99 9.84
C GLY A 122 4.62 15.43 9.36
N GLN A 123 5.32 15.85 8.31
CA GLN A 123 5.15 17.17 7.72
C GLN A 123 3.90 17.20 6.83
N THR A 124 3.20 18.33 6.86
CA THR A 124 2.03 18.59 5.99
C THR A 124 2.48 18.63 4.53
N LEU A 125 1.70 18.02 3.64
CA LEU A 125 1.94 18.06 2.21
C LEU A 125 1.69 19.48 1.65
N ASP A 126 2.43 19.85 0.62
CA ASP A 126 2.16 21.07 -0.14
C ASP A 126 0.90 20.89 -1.01
N GLU A 127 -0.15 21.66 -0.72
CA GLU A 127 -1.45 21.57 -1.38
C GLU A 127 -1.40 21.92 -2.89
N ASN A 128 -0.37 22.65 -3.32
CA ASN A 128 -0.19 23.05 -4.73
C ASN A 128 0.68 22.07 -5.53
N LYS A 129 1.27 21.08 -4.86
CA LYS A 129 2.15 20.09 -5.50
C LYS A 129 1.37 18.84 -5.89
N ARG A 130 1.72 18.25 -7.05
CA ARG A 130 1.31 16.89 -7.41
C ARG A 130 2.36 15.90 -6.95
N TYR A 131 1.90 14.81 -6.38
CA TYR A 131 2.71 13.69 -5.90
C TYR A 131 2.44 12.46 -6.75
N ARG A 132 3.47 11.69 -7.03
CA ARG A 132 3.34 10.40 -7.70
C ARG A 132 2.87 9.35 -6.69
N VAL A 133 1.68 8.78 -6.92
CA VAL A 133 1.02 7.81 -6.04
C VAL A 133 0.88 6.48 -6.76
N GLY A 134 1.60 5.47 -6.29
CA GLY A 134 1.54 4.12 -6.83
C GLY A 134 0.42 3.30 -6.20
N MET A 135 -0.25 2.49 -7.00
CA MET A 135 -1.28 1.55 -6.53
C MET A 135 -1.43 0.37 -7.48
N ASN A 136 -2.05 -0.71 -7.01
CA ASN A 136 -2.41 -1.81 -7.89
C ASN A 136 -3.64 -1.48 -8.75
N SER A 137 -3.83 -2.19 -9.86
CA SER A 137 -4.93 -1.94 -10.80
C SER A 137 -6.32 -2.18 -10.19
N TYR A 138 -6.43 -3.00 -9.13
CA TYR A 138 -7.68 -3.16 -8.40
C TYR A 138 -8.10 -1.88 -7.68
N ILE A 139 -7.18 -1.20 -6.97
CA ILE A 139 -7.46 0.10 -6.35
C ILE A 139 -7.86 1.10 -7.44
N ALA A 140 -7.06 1.18 -8.51
CA ALA A 140 -7.31 2.10 -9.61
C ALA A 140 -8.69 1.92 -10.26
N SER A 141 -9.20 0.69 -10.37
CA SER A 141 -10.52 0.41 -10.96
C SER A 141 -11.69 0.50 -9.97
N SER A 142 -11.49 0.04 -8.73
CA SER A 142 -12.59 -0.21 -7.78
C SER A 142 -12.89 0.94 -6.83
N TYR A 143 -11.90 1.78 -6.51
CA TYR A 143 -12.09 2.92 -5.63
C TYR A 143 -12.49 4.15 -6.42
N GLN A 144 -13.32 5.02 -5.81
CA GLN A 144 -13.81 6.23 -6.47
C GLN A 144 -12.84 7.40 -6.25
N PHE A 145 -12.29 7.89 -7.33
CA PHE A 145 -11.53 9.12 -7.49
C PHE A 145 -11.52 9.51 -8.97
N ASP A 146 -10.97 10.63 -9.35
CA ASP A 146 -10.88 11.06 -10.74
C ASP A 146 -9.92 10.16 -11.53
N LYS A 147 -10.44 9.30 -12.41
CA LYS A 147 -9.67 8.38 -13.25
C LYS A 147 -8.98 9.07 -14.43
N SER A 148 -9.36 10.31 -14.74
CA SER A 148 -8.75 11.10 -15.82
C SER A 148 -7.44 11.77 -15.43
N LEU A 149 -7.05 11.69 -14.16
CA LEU A 149 -5.76 12.20 -13.67
C LEU A 149 -4.59 11.63 -14.48
N PRO A 150 -3.51 12.39 -14.68
CA PRO A 150 -2.31 11.88 -15.33
C PRO A 150 -1.81 10.62 -14.63
N HIS A 151 -1.63 9.55 -15.40
CA HIS A 151 -1.22 8.26 -14.87
C HIS A 151 -0.36 7.48 -15.86
N GLN A 152 0.38 6.53 -15.35
CA GLN A 152 1.18 5.59 -16.10
C GLN A 152 1.01 4.18 -15.52
N GLU A 153 0.59 3.24 -16.37
CA GLU A 153 0.62 1.82 -16.04
C GLU A 153 2.01 1.25 -16.34
N MET A 154 2.55 0.51 -15.38
CA MET A 154 3.84 -0.15 -15.54
C MET A 154 3.67 -1.49 -16.27
N PRO A 155 4.61 -1.85 -17.17
CA PRO A 155 4.59 -3.13 -17.86
C PRO A 155 5.06 -4.29 -16.94
N ILE A 156 4.67 -4.24 -15.66
CA ILE A 156 5.03 -5.23 -14.65
C ILE A 156 3.84 -5.49 -13.74
N LYS A 157 3.62 -6.74 -13.38
CA LYS A 157 2.62 -7.13 -12.40
C LYS A 157 3.08 -6.78 -10.98
N ALA A 158 2.14 -6.50 -10.07
CA ALA A 158 2.45 -6.18 -8.68
C ALA A 158 3.26 -7.31 -8.01
N VAL A 159 2.86 -8.56 -8.24
CA VAL A 159 3.58 -9.74 -7.73
C VAL A 159 5.02 -9.82 -8.27
N ASP A 160 5.25 -9.54 -9.55
CA ASP A 160 6.59 -9.55 -10.15
C ASP A 160 7.44 -8.38 -9.63
N GLY A 161 6.81 -7.22 -9.37
CA GLY A 161 7.44 -6.09 -8.69
C GLY A 161 7.90 -6.45 -7.29
N LEU A 162 7.06 -7.15 -6.52
CA LEU A 162 7.41 -7.62 -5.18
C LEU A 162 8.57 -8.64 -5.23
N ILE A 163 8.55 -9.58 -6.17
CA ILE A 163 9.66 -10.54 -6.38
C ILE A 163 10.97 -9.80 -6.67
N LYS A 164 10.93 -8.81 -7.57
CA LYS A 164 12.11 -8.00 -7.91
C LYS A 164 12.63 -7.26 -6.69
N TYR A 165 11.75 -6.61 -5.92
CA TYR A 165 12.09 -5.89 -4.69
C TYR A 165 12.76 -6.81 -3.66
N LEU A 166 12.18 -7.99 -3.38
CA LEU A 166 12.72 -8.95 -2.44
C LEU A 166 14.15 -9.42 -2.84
N ASN A 167 14.35 -9.75 -4.12
CA ASN A 167 15.68 -10.13 -4.63
C ASN A 167 16.73 -9.01 -4.48
N GLN A 168 16.31 -7.74 -4.52
CA GLN A 168 17.19 -6.59 -4.33
C GLN A 168 17.54 -6.38 -2.85
N GLN A 169 16.56 -6.52 -1.96
CA GLN A 169 16.74 -6.26 -0.53
C GLN A 169 17.46 -7.39 0.22
N GLN A 170 17.29 -8.64 -0.21
CA GLN A 170 17.85 -9.85 0.40
C GLN A 170 17.40 -10.12 1.85
N VAL A 171 17.35 -9.08 2.69
CA VAL A 171 16.83 -9.15 4.08
C VAL A 171 15.80 -8.06 4.27
N ILE A 172 14.65 -8.40 4.81
CA ILE A 172 13.57 -7.46 5.11
C ILE A 172 13.14 -7.52 6.57
N LEU A 173 12.70 -6.34 7.06
CA LEU A 173 12.13 -6.14 8.40
C LEU A 173 10.65 -5.80 8.30
N PRO A 174 9.79 -6.33 9.18
CA PRO A 174 8.41 -5.88 9.27
C PRO A 174 8.32 -4.45 9.81
N HIS A 175 7.59 -3.59 9.12
CA HIS A 175 7.22 -2.26 9.62
C HIS A 175 5.89 -2.38 10.37
N ASN A 176 5.95 -2.35 11.70
CA ASN A 176 4.78 -2.53 12.57
C ASN A 176 4.06 -1.22 12.91
N GLN A 177 4.65 -0.06 12.57
CA GLN A 177 4.00 1.23 12.79
C GLN A 177 2.83 1.41 11.82
N GLN A 178 1.62 1.53 12.37
CA GLN A 178 0.44 1.87 11.58
C GLN A 178 0.55 3.31 11.08
N ARG A 179 0.53 3.47 9.76
CA ARG A 179 0.59 4.77 9.08
C ARG A 179 -0.76 5.27 8.60
N GLY A 180 -1.77 4.43 8.63
CA GLY A 180 -3.17 4.77 8.39
C GLY A 180 -3.99 4.39 9.61
N ILE A 181 -4.77 5.32 10.17
CA ILE A 181 -5.63 5.11 11.35
C ILE A 181 -6.99 5.76 11.17
N ILE A 182 -7.97 5.24 11.90
CA ILE A 182 -9.32 5.81 12.01
C ILE A 182 -9.51 6.25 13.46
N VAL A 183 -10.02 7.46 13.65
CA VAL A 183 -10.30 8.06 14.96
C VAL A 183 -11.76 8.51 15.00
N GLU A 184 -12.53 7.99 15.95
CA GLU A 184 -13.90 8.46 16.22
C GLU A 184 -13.82 9.67 17.17
N GLU A 185 -14.46 10.79 16.78
CA GLU A 185 -14.53 12.06 17.53
C GLU A 185 -15.90 12.24 18.20
#